data_844e15db6834c2f25670cd3b915b4028
#
_entry.id   844e15db6834c2f25670cd3b915b4028
#
_cell.length_a   1.000
_cell.length_b   1.000
_cell.length_c   1.000
_cell.angle_alpha   90.00
_cell.angle_beta   90.00
_cell.angle_gamma   90.00
#
_symmetry.space_group_name_H-M   'P 1'
#
loop_
_entity.id
_entity.type
_entity.pdbx_description
1 polymer ?
#
loop_
_entity_poly.entity_id
_entity_poly.type
_entity_poly.pdbx_seq_one_letter_code
_entity_poly.pdbx_strand_id
1 'polypeptide(L)'
;MAWQTLFREKATTKVAAIFDTQVAASTTATRVKEAAGLQSTQLLLIEPYEKDYAKKLEPETQGVARTALRAHLVLGLAGLVAGALIWIALYSAQLDAIRTTPGLSALAFLFFGAIAGMLLGGLITARPDHQLVVQRVQAATGDGRWSLVIHPRDAAQCDAVIATLAETDAEVARSV
;
A
#
# COMPACT_ATOMS: atom_id res chain seq x y z
N MET A 1 0.00 14.51 -0.62
CA MET A 1 0.65 14.51 -1.95
C MET A 1 2.17 14.28 -1.95
N ALA A 2 2.93 14.60 -0.89
CA ALA A 2 4.40 14.38 -0.86
C ALA A 2 4.84 12.92 -0.76
N TRP A 3 4.03 12.03 -0.20
CA TRP A 3 4.35 10.62 0.00
C TRP A 3 4.32 9.79 -1.27
N GLN A 4 3.44 10.10 -2.22
CA GLN A 4 3.28 9.40 -3.50
C GLN A 4 4.52 9.54 -4.40
N THR A 5 5.19 10.70 -4.36
CA THR A 5 6.43 10.95 -5.10
C THR A 5 7.63 10.21 -4.51
N LEU A 6 7.66 9.99 -3.19
CA LEU A 6 8.73 9.27 -2.49
C LEU A 6 8.74 7.78 -2.85
N PHE A 7 7.58 7.17 -3.07
CA PHE A 7 7.45 5.72 -3.28
C PHE A 7 7.15 5.31 -4.73
N ARG A 8 6.98 6.27 -5.65
CA ARG A 8 6.73 6.06 -7.11
C ARG A 8 5.52 5.15 -7.42
N GLU A 9 4.51 5.15 -6.58
CA GLU A 9 3.33 4.34 -6.84
C GLU A 9 2.37 5.03 -7.79
N LYS A 10 1.87 4.26 -8.77
CA LYS A 10 0.95 4.74 -9.80
C LYS A 10 -0.51 4.72 -9.36
N ALA A 11 -0.86 3.89 -8.37
CA ALA A 11 -2.22 3.77 -7.85
C ALA A 11 -2.16 3.42 -6.36
N THR A 12 -2.72 4.28 -5.50
CA THR A 12 -2.77 4.09 -4.05
C THR A 12 -4.06 3.42 -3.58
N THR A 13 -5.10 3.46 -4.39
CA THR A 13 -6.41 2.89 -4.08
C THR A 13 -6.68 1.69 -4.98
N LYS A 14 -7.18 0.60 -4.40
CA LYS A 14 -7.67 -0.58 -5.12
C LYS A 14 -9.15 -0.73 -4.84
N VAL A 15 -9.93 -1.02 -5.88
CA VAL A 15 -11.34 -1.33 -5.77
C VAL A 15 -11.56 -2.72 -6.36
N ALA A 16 -12.23 -3.60 -5.64
CA ALA A 16 -12.67 -4.89 -6.15
C ALA A 16 -14.19 -4.94 -6.18
N ALA A 17 -14.73 -5.45 -7.29
CA ALA A 17 -16.16 -5.73 -7.46
C ALA A 17 -16.33 -7.21 -7.78
N ILE A 18 -17.18 -7.91 -7.02
CA ILE A 18 -17.36 -9.36 -7.09
C ILE A 18 -18.72 -9.65 -7.73
N PHE A 19 -18.74 -10.60 -8.65
CA PHE A 19 -19.91 -10.97 -9.46
C PHE A 19 -20.06 -12.48 -9.51
N ASP A 20 -21.30 -12.93 -9.66
CA ASP A 20 -21.60 -14.36 -9.78
C ASP A 20 -21.43 -14.87 -11.22
N THR A 21 -21.41 -13.98 -12.22
CA THR A 21 -21.30 -14.34 -13.63
C THR A 21 -20.25 -13.55 -14.39
N GLN A 22 -19.64 -14.19 -15.38
CA GLN A 22 -18.68 -13.55 -16.29
C GLN A 22 -19.29 -12.37 -17.04
N VAL A 23 -20.54 -12.52 -17.48
CA VAL A 23 -21.22 -11.50 -18.26
C VAL A 23 -21.41 -10.22 -17.45
N ALA A 24 -21.83 -10.33 -16.19
CA ALA A 24 -21.96 -9.18 -15.29
C ALA A 24 -20.62 -8.50 -15.06
N ALA A 25 -19.55 -9.28 -14.77
CA ALA A 25 -18.22 -8.77 -14.55
C ALA A 25 -17.64 -8.05 -15.77
N SER A 26 -17.74 -8.65 -16.97
CA SER A 26 -17.21 -8.06 -18.22
C SER A 26 -18.00 -6.83 -18.69
N THR A 27 -19.33 -6.87 -18.58
CA THR A 27 -20.17 -5.71 -18.90
C THR A 27 -19.87 -4.54 -17.98
N THR A 28 -19.75 -4.81 -16.66
CA THR A 28 -19.39 -3.77 -15.69
C THR A 28 -17.98 -3.24 -15.92
N ALA A 29 -17.02 -4.10 -16.29
CA ALA A 29 -15.66 -3.67 -16.62
C ALA A 29 -15.65 -2.65 -17.77
N THR A 30 -16.47 -2.88 -18.81
CA THR A 30 -16.60 -1.94 -19.93
C THR A 30 -17.24 -0.62 -19.50
N ARG A 31 -18.33 -0.67 -18.74
CA ARG A 31 -19.02 0.53 -18.21
C ARG A 31 -18.10 1.38 -17.33
N VAL A 32 -17.42 0.75 -16.40
CA VAL A 32 -16.48 1.43 -15.47
C VAL A 32 -15.32 2.04 -16.25
N LYS A 33 -14.79 1.32 -17.24
CA LYS A 33 -13.71 1.82 -18.10
C LYS A 33 -14.09 3.11 -18.81
N GLU A 34 -15.29 3.15 -19.40
CA GLU A 34 -15.79 4.32 -20.12
C GLU A 34 -16.12 5.47 -19.17
N ALA A 35 -16.85 5.20 -18.09
CA ALA A 35 -17.30 6.21 -17.15
C ALA A 35 -16.15 6.90 -16.40
N ALA A 36 -15.13 6.16 -16.01
CA ALA A 36 -13.98 6.69 -15.27
C ALA A 36 -12.75 7.00 -16.15
N GLY A 37 -12.83 6.83 -17.48
CA GLY A 37 -11.73 7.07 -18.41
C GLY A 37 -10.50 6.19 -18.13
N LEU A 38 -10.70 4.93 -17.74
CA LEU A 38 -9.64 4.03 -17.33
C LEU A 38 -8.92 3.40 -18.53
N GLN A 39 -7.63 3.17 -18.38
CA GLN A 39 -6.86 2.35 -19.31
C GLN A 39 -7.12 0.87 -19.07
N SER A 40 -7.01 0.03 -20.11
CA SER A 40 -7.19 -1.43 -19.95
C SER A 40 -6.24 -2.07 -18.95
N THR A 41 -5.06 -1.48 -18.73
CA THR A 41 -4.07 -1.92 -17.73
C THR A 41 -4.48 -1.64 -16.29
N GLN A 42 -5.53 -0.82 -16.07
CA GLN A 42 -6.06 -0.50 -14.75
C GLN A 42 -7.20 -1.43 -14.32
N LEU A 43 -7.65 -2.31 -15.22
CA LEU A 43 -8.75 -3.25 -15.03
C LEU A 43 -8.23 -4.67 -15.17
N LEU A 44 -8.44 -5.48 -14.16
CA LEU A 44 -8.02 -6.87 -14.14
C LEU A 44 -9.21 -7.75 -13.77
N LEU A 45 -9.56 -8.67 -14.66
CA LEU A 45 -10.59 -9.67 -14.42
C LEU A 45 -9.92 -10.95 -13.88
N ILE A 46 -10.40 -11.41 -12.75
CA ILE A 46 -9.95 -12.64 -12.09
C ILE A 46 -11.07 -13.68 -12.22
N GLU A 47 -10.71 -14.83 -12.75
CA GLU A 47 -11.64 -15.93 -12.99
C GLU A 47 -11.85 -16.76 -11.70
N PRO A 48 -12.97 -17.48 -11.60
CA PRO A 48 -13.18 -18.46 -10.55
C PRO A 48 -12.02 -19.48 -10.49
N TYR A 49 -11.58 -19.79 -9.28
CA TYR A 49 -10.52 -20.78 -9.00
C TYR A 49 -9.15 -20.45 -9.64
N GLU A 50 -8.91 -19.22 -10.04
CA GLU A 50 -7.64 -18.80 -10.63
C GLU A 50 -6.50 -18.91 -9.61
N LYS A 51 -5.48 -19.72 -9.91
CA LYS A 51 -4.35 -19.95 -8.98
C LYS A 51 -3.37 -18.77 -8.91
N ASP A 52 -3.24 -18.02 -9.99
CA ASP A 52 -2.29 -16.90 -10.11
C ASP A 52 -2.95 -15.52 -9.83
N TYR A 53 -4.11 -15.50 -9.17
CA TYR A 53 -4.84 -14.26 -8.85
C TYR A 53 -3.97 -13.24 -8.09
N ALA A 54 -3.06 -13.71 -7.23
CA ALA A 54 -2.16 -12.85 -6.47
C ALA A 54 -1.27 -11.98 -7.38
N LYS A 55 -0.80 -12.53 -8.50
CA LYS A 55 0.00 -11.77 -9.49
C LYS A 55 -0.83 -10.70 -10.20
N LYS A 56 -2.13 -10.97 -10.40
CA LYS A 56 -3.08 -9.99 -10.98
C LYS A 56 -3.47 -8.90 -9.97
N LEU A 57 -3.60 -9.25 -8.69
CA LEU A 57 -3.87 -8.29 -7.62
C LEU A 57 -2.71 -7.31 -7.39
N GLU A 58 -1.49 -7.80 -7.54
CA GLU A 58 -0.27 -7.03 -7.32
C GLU A 58 0.70 -7.21 -8.48
N PRO A 59 0.40 -6.62 -9.67
CA PRO A 59 1.31 -6.71 -10.81
C PRO A 59 2.68 -6.07 -10.55
N GLU A 60 2.80 -5.29 -9.47
CA GLU A 60 4.03 -4.60 -9.05
C GLU A 60 4.78 -5.32 -7.90
N THR A 61 4.67 -6.65 -7.76
CA THR A 61 5.38 -7.40 -6.69
C THR A 61 6.90 -7.13 -6.67
N GLN A 62 7.52 -6.85 -7.82
CA GLN A 62 8.91 -6.37 -7.87
C GLN A 62 9.04 -4.91 -7.39
N GLY A 63 8.00 -4.10 -7.52
CA GLY A 63 7.91 -2.74 -6.99
C GLY A 63 7.82 -2.73 -5.46
N VAL A 64 7.04 -3.63 -4.86
CA VAL A 64 6.84 -3.71 -3.40
C VAL A 64 8.16 -3.97 -2.66
N ALA A 65 8.96 -4.94 -3.12
CA ALA A 65 10.26 -5.23 -2.49
C ALA A 65 11.22 -4.04 -2.59
N ARG A 66 11.26 -3.36 -3.74
CA ARG A 66 12.11 -2.19 -3.97
C ARG A 66 11.62 -0.97 -3.16
N THR A 67 10.31 -0.80 -3.04
CA THR A 67 9.67 0.25 -2.21
C THR A 67 9.90 -0.02 -0.73
N ALA A 68 9.76 -1.27 -0.28
CA ALA A 68 10.05 -1.67 1.09
C ALA A 68 11.51 -1.38 1.46
N LEU A 69 12.47 -1.82 0.65
CA LEU A 69 13.89 -1.54 0.89
C LEU A 69 14.16 -0.03 0.95
N ARG A 70 13.59 0.74 0.04
CA ARG A 70 13.76 2.20 0.01
C ARG A 70 13.13 2.86 1.26
N ALA A 71 11.94 2.43 1.67
CA ALA A 71 11.28 2.94 2.88
C ALA A 71 12.12 2.65 4.14
N HIS A 72 12.67 1.43 4.27
CA HIS A 72 13.56 1.07 5.37
C HIS A 72 14.83 1.93 5.38
N LEU A 73 15.47 2.14 4.21
CA LEU A 73 16.69 2.95 4.13
C LEU A 73 16.41 4.43 4.44
N VAL A 74 15.37 5.02 3.85
CA VAL A 74 15.03 6.44 4.05
C VAL A 74 14.63 6.70 5.49
N LEU A 75 13.73 5.88 6.05
CA LEU A 75 13.27 6.06 7.43
C LEU A 75 14.30 5.61 8.45
N GLY A 76 15.13 4.62 8.14
CA GLY A 76 16.27 4.26 8.96
C GLY A 76 17.29 5.38 9.09
N LEU A 77 17.61 6.05 7.97
CA LEU A 77 18.49 7.23 7.97
C LEU A 77 17.85 8.42 8.71
N ALA A 78 16.56 8.66 8.50
CA ALA A 78 15.84 9.71 9.24
C ALA A 78 15.83 9.42 10.76
N GLY A 79 15.62 8.16 11.15
CA GLY A 79 15.70 7.72 12.54
C GLY A 79 17.08 7.87 13.15
N LEU A 80 18.14 7.57 12.37
CA LEU A 80 19.53 7.81 12.79
C LEU A 80 19.79 9.30 13.06
N VAL A 81 19.35 10.18 12.17
CA VAL A 81 19.45 11.63 12.35
C VAL A 81 18.67 12.09 13.58
N ALA A 82 17.45 11.60 13.78
CA ALA A 82 16.64 11.91 14.96
C ALA A 82 17.33 11.45 16.25
N GLY A 83 17.91 10.25 16.26
CA GLY A 83 18.69 9.73 17.38
C GLY A 83 19.89 10.60 17.70
N ALA A 84 20.62 11.08 16.67
CA ALA A 84 21.73 12.01 16.84
C ALA A 84 21.28 13.34 17.48
N LEU A 85 20.18 13.90 16.99
CA LEU A 85 19.63 15.16 17.53
C LEU A 85 19.19 15.01 18.99
N ILE A 86 18.52 13.90 19.32
CA ILE A 86 18.13 13.61 20.71
C ILE A 86 19.38 13.50 21.59
N TRP A 87 20.39 12.76 21.15
CA TRP A 87 21.64 12.63 21.91
C TRP A 87 22.32 13.98 22.11
N ILE A 88 22.44 14.82 21.08
CA ILE A 88 23.02 16.16 21.18
C ILE A 88 22.25 17.02 22.21
N ALA A 89 20.91 16.98 22.17
CA ALA A 89 20.08 17.72 23.12
C ALA A 89 20.32 17.28 24.58
N LEU A 90 20.35 15.96 24.82
CA LEU A 90 20.58 15.38 26.15
C LEU A 90 22.03 15.63 26.67
N TYR A 91 23.01 15.57 25.76
CA TYR A 91 24.40 15.90 26.09
C TYR A 91 24.55 17.38 26.45
N SER A 92 23.89 18.28 25.71
CA SER A 92 23.88 19.73 25.98
C SER A 92 23.12 20.08 27.26
N ALA A 93 22.09 19.31 27.62
CA ALA A 93 21.38 19.41 28.89
C ALA A 93 22.18 18.89 30.08
N GLN A 94 23.42 18.43 29.84
CA GLN A 94 24.38 18.01 30.89
C GLN A 94 23.90 16.81 31.73
N LEU A 95 23.11 15.88 31.14
CA LEU A 95 22.69 14.67 31.85
C LEU A 95 23.91 13.78 32.17
N ASP A 96 24.11 13.48 33.44
CA ASP A 96 25.25 12.68 33.90
C ASP A 96 25.36 11.31 33.23
N ALA A 97 24.22 10.63 33.05
CA ALA A 97 24.16 9.33 32.38
C ALA A 97 24.69 9.36 30.93
N ILE A 98 24.59 10.50 30.25
CA ILE A 98 25.08 10.69 28.89
C ILE A 98 26.54 11.11 28.89
N ARG A 99 26.94 11.94 29.86
CA ARG A 99 28.29 12.52 29.93
C ARG A 99 29.35 11.56 30.46
N THR A 100 28.96 10.60 31.28
CA THR A 100 29.90 9.58 31.83
C THR A 100 30.43 8.64 30.75
N THR A 101 29.58 8.35 29.71
CA THR A 101 29.98 7.46 28.61
C THR A 101 29.51 8.04 27.26
N PRO A 102 30.06 9.18 26.81
CA PRO A 102 29.50 9.94 25.68
C PRO A 102 29.52 9.15 24.36
N GLY A 103 30.59 8.41 24.09
CA GLY A 103 30.70 7.60 22.86
C GLY A 103 29.72 6.43 22.84
N LEU A 104 29.56 5.72 23.96
CA LEU A 104 28.65 4.59 24.05
C LEU A 104 27.18 5.04 23.98
N SER A 105 26.85 6.12 24.68
CA SER A 105 25.52 6.70 24.65
C SER A 105 25.18 7.23 23.24
N ALA A 106 26.09 7.91 22.54
CA ALA A 106 25.90 8.33 21.16
C ALA A 106 25.59 7.14 20.26
N LEU A 107 26.40 6.08 20.33
CA LEU A 107 26.19 4.85 19.54
C LEU A 107 24.82 4.24 19.82
N ALA A 108 24.40 4.20 21.09
CA ALA A 108 23.08 3.65 21.46
C ALA A 108 21.93 4.47 20.83
N PHE A 109 21.95 5.80 20.93
CA PHE A 109 20.91 6.66 20.34
C PHE A 109 20.86 6.57 18.81
N LEU A 110 22.00 6.51 18.14
CA LEU A 110 22.08 6.31 16.69
C LEU A 110 21.53 4.94 16.30
N PHE A 111 21.91 3.89 17.00
CA PHE A 111 21.49 2.52 16.71
C PHE A 111 19.99 2.34 16.92
N PHE A 112 19.47 2.71 18.09
CA PHE A 112 18.02 2.58 18.35
C PHE A 112 17.18 3.52 17.51
N GLY A 113 17.68 4.72 17.20
CA GLY A 113 17.05 5.64 16.27
C GLY A 113 16.92 5.02 14.87
N ALA A 114 18.01 4.43 14.35
CA ALA A 114 17.99 3.76 13.06
C ALA A 114 17.01 2.57 13.04
N ILE A 115 17.00 1.72 14.08
CA ILE A 115 16.07 0.59 14.20
C ILE A 115 14.63 1.08 14.23
N ALA A 116 14.31 2.08 15.05
CA ALA A 116 12.96 2.64 15.13
C ALA A 116 12.49 3.19 13.77
N GLY A 117 13.39 3.91 13.06
CA GLY A 117 13.12 4.38 11.71
C GLY A 117 12.86 3.24 10.71
N MET A 118 13.67 2.18 10.74
CA MET A 118 13.44 1.00 9.87
C MET A 118 12.14 0.29 10.20
N LEU A 119 11.77 0.13 11.47
CA LEU A 119 10.47 -0.47 11.86
C LEU A 119 9.30 0.35 11.36
N LEU A 120 9.36 1.68 11.44
CA LEU A 120 8.36 2.58 10.84
C LEU A 120 8.31 2.41 9.33
N GLY A 121 9.45 2.24 8.66
CA GLY A 121 9.53 1.94 7.23
C GLY A 121 8.82 0.65 6.85
N GLY A 122 8.98 -0.40 7.65
CA GLY A 122 8.29 -1.67 7.51
C GLY A 122 6.77 -1.54 7.69
N LEU A 123 6.35 -0.82 8.72
CA LEU A 123 4.93 -0.59 9.01
C LEU A 123 4.22 0.15 7.87
N ILE A 124 4.85 1.20 7.33
CA ILE A 124 4.29 1.96 6.20
C ILE A 124 4.18 1.10 4.94
N THR A 125 5.11 0.16 4.75
CA THR A 125 5.11 -0.73 3.57
C THR A 125 4.13 -1.89 3.70
N ALA A 126 3.75 -2.29 4.90
CA ALA A 126 2.85 -3.43 5.16
C ALA A 126 1.40 -3.20 4.66
N ARG A 127 0.97 -1.93 4.49
CA ARG A 127 -0.33 -1.52 3.93
C ARG A 127 -1.50 -2.42 4.34
N PRO A 128 -1.87 -2.39 5.60
CA PRO A 128 -2.96 -3.24 6.12
C PRO A 128 -4.30 -2.97 5.43
N ASP A 129 -4.50 -1.78 4.85
CA ASP A 129 -5.68 -1.36 4.10
C ASP A 129 -5.91 -2.18 2.81
N HIS A 130 -4.85 -2.61 2.12
CA HIS A 130 -4.96 -3.45 0.93
C HIS A 130 -5.37 -4.89 1.25
N GLN A 131 -5.14 -5.35 2.48
CA GLN A 131 -5.46 -6.72 2.91
C GLN A 131 -6.96 -7.03 2.78
N LEU A 132 -7.84 -6.06 3.02
CA LEU A 132 -9.29 -6.26 2.88
C LEU A 132 -9.68 -6.61 1.44
N VAL A 133 -9.13 -5.90 0.46
CA VAL A 133 -9.40 -6.16 -0.96
C VAL A 133 -8.85 -7.53 -1.36
N VAL A 134 -7.63 -7.86 -0.93
CA VAL A 134 -6.98 -9.15 -1.22
C VAL A 134 -7.80 -10.31 -0.65
N GLN A 135 -8.22 -10.22 0.62
CA GLN A 135 -9.01 -11.27 1.28
C GLN A 135 -10.39 -11.46 0.62
N ARG A 136 -11.06 -10.38 0.21
CA ARG A 136 -12.35 -10.46 -0.48
C ARG A 136 -12.24 -11.13 -1.85
N VAL A 137 -11.23 -10.75 -2.63
CA VAL A 137 -10.96 -11.38 -3.93
C VAL A 137 -10.58 -12.85 -3.77
N GLN A 138 -9.76 -13.17 -2.76
CA GLN A 138 -9.37 -14.55 -2.45
C GLN A 138 -10.60 -15.42 -2.11
N ALA A 139 -11.46 -14.94 -1.22
CA ALA A 139 -12.68 -15.64 -0.86
C ALA A 139 -13.58 -15.83 -2.09
N ALA A 140 -13.85 -14.77 -2.86
CA ALA A 140 -14.68 -14.84 -4.05
C ALA A 140 -14.13 -15.84 -5.10
N THR A 141 -12.82 -15.84 -5.32
CA THR A 141 -12.16 -16.77 -6.25
C THR A 141 -12.31 -18.23 -5.76
N GLY A 142 -12.18 -18.46 -4.46
CA GLY A 142 -12.40 -19.78 -3.83
C GLY A 142 -13.85 -20.24 -3.91
N ASP A 143 -14.79 -19.30 -3.84
CA ASP A 143 -16.25 -19.55 -3.91
C ASP A 143 -16.78 -19.68 -5.36
N GLY A 144 -15.89 -19.65 -6.35
CA GLY A 144 -16.27 -19.79 -7.75
C GLY A 144 -16.89 -18.52 -8.37
N ARG A 145 -16.60 -17.35 -7.80
CA ARG A 145 -17.13 -16.05 -8.27
C ARG A 145 -16.08 -15.27 -9.07
N TRP A 146 -16.56 -14.39 -9.93
CA TRP A 146 -15.74 -13.50 -10.75
C TRP A 146 -15.37 -12.24 -9.96
N SER A 147 -14.13 -11.78 -10.07
CA SER A 147 -13.69 -10.54 -9.43
C SER A 147 -13.09 -9.57 -10.45
N LEU A 148 -13.59 -8.33 -10.45
CA LEU A 148 -13.05 -7.23 -11.22
C LEU A 148 -12.21 -6.35 -10.28
N VAL A 149 -10.90 -6.30 -10.49
CA VAL A 149 -9.99 -5.45 -9.72
C VAL A 149 -9.65 -4.21 -10.53
N ILE A 150 -9.82 -3.06 -9.93
CA ILE A 150 -9.69 -1.75 -10.55
C ILE A 150 -8.63 -0.95 -9.80
N HIS A 151 -7.72 -0.33 -10.54
CA HIS A 151 -6.62 0.48 -10.02
C HIS A 151 -6.78 1.96 -10.47
N PRO A 152 -7.63 2.76 -9.79
CA PRO A 152 -7.74 4.20 -10.08
C PRO A 152 -6.43 4.90 -9.78
N ARG A 153 -6.04 5.90 -10.58
CA ARG A 153 -4.80 6.67 -10.39
C ARG A 153 -4.98 7.92 -9.54
N ASP A 154 -6.22 8.39 -9.44
CA ASP A 154 -6.57 9.58 -8.69
C ASP A 154 -7.97 9.46 -8.06
N ALA A 155 -8.31 10.44 -7.23
CA ALA A 155 -9.59 10.47 -6.51
C ALA A 155 -10.78 10.59 -7.48
N ALA A 156 -10.66 11.35 -8.55
CA ALA A 156 -11.76 11.55 -9.51
C ALA A 156 -12.11 10.24 -10.23
N GLN A 157 -11.10 9.47 -10.65
CA GLN A 157 -11.30 8.13 -11.20
C GLN A 157 -11.93 7.19 -10.16
N CYS A 158 -11.46 7.25 -8.91
CA CYS A 158 -12.00 6.42 -7.84
C CYS A 158 -13.48 6.71 -7.58
N ASP A 159 -13.87 7.99 -7.51
CA ASP A 159 -15.24 8.39 -7.29
C ASP A 159 -16.15 7.97 -8.45
N ALA A 160 -15.71 8.12 -9.70
CA ALA A 160 -16.42 7.66 -10.87
C ALA A 160 -16.60 6.13 -10.89
N VAL A 161 -15.56 5.39 -10.51
CA VAL A 161 -15.62 3.92 -10.35
C VAL A 161 -16.67 3.52 -9.32
N ILE A 162 -16.61 4.11 -8.12
CA ILE A 162 -17.56 3.78 -7.04
C ILE A 162 -19.00 4.15 -7.44
N ALA A 163 -19.21 5.31 -8.05
CA ALA A 163 -20.53 5.72 -8.55
C ALA A 163 -21.10 4.72 -9.57
N THR A 164 -20.28 4.28 -10.53
CA THR A 164 -20.70 3.29 -11.53
C THR A 164 -20.98 1.93 -10.91
N LEU A 165 -20.18 1.49 -9.94
CA LEU A 165 -20.37 0.20 -9.26
C LEU A 165 -21.61 0.21 -8.35
N ALA A 166 -21.98 1.35 -7.78
CA ALA A 166 -23.19 1.50 -6.96
C ALA A 166 -24.49 1.24 -7.75
N GLU A 167 -24.45 1.31 -9.08
CA GLU A 167 -25.57 0.97 -9.98
C GLU A 167 -25.65 -0.52 -10.33
N THR A 168 -24.79 -1.34 -9.73
CA THR A 168 -24.70 -2.80 -10.00
C THR A 168 -24.96 -3.60 -8.73
N ASP A 169 -25.32 -4.87 -8.88
CA ASP A 169 -25.48 -5.80 -7.75
C ASP A 169 -24.14 -6.38 -7.27
N ALA A 170 -23.01 -5.73 -7.57
CA ALA A 170 -21.69 -6.21 -7.20
C ALA A 170 -21.43 -6.01 -5.71
N GLU A 171 -20.79 -6.99 -5.08
CA GLU A 171 -20.17 -6.81 -3.76
C GLU A 171 -18.88 -6.01 -3.93
N VAL A 172 -18.84 -4.77 -3.41
CA VAL A 172 -17.70 -3.86 -3.60
C VAL A 172 -16.83 -3.82 -2.36
N ALA A 173 -15.51 -4.00 -2.53
CA ALA A 173 -14.50 -3.79 -1.52
C ALA A 173 -13.51 -2.72 -2.00
N ARG A 174 -13.15 -1.78 -1.12
CA ARG A 174 -12.24 -0.67 -1.41
C ARG A 174 -11.12 -0.61 -0.38
N SER A 175 -9.87 -0.36 -0.82
CA SER A 175 -8.80 0.09 0.06
C SER A 175 -8.96 1.59 0.37
N VAL A 176 -8.60 2.00 1.57
CA VAL A 176 -8.71 3.39 2.03
C VAL A 176 -7.52 4.22 1.58
#